data_61775d3ea1ddca649a587d4af042f864
#
_entry.id   61775d3ea1ddca649a587d4af042f864
#
_cell.length_a   1.000
_cell.length_b   1.000
_cell.length_c   1.000
_cell.angle_alpha   90.00
_cell.angle_beta   90.00
_cell.angle_gamma   90.00
#
_symmetry.space_group_name_H-M   'P 1'
#
loop_
_entity.id
_entity.type
_entity.pdbx_description
1 polymer ?
#
loop_
_entity_poly.entity_id
_entity_poly.type
_entity_poly.pdbx_seq_one_letter_code
_entity_poly.pdbx_strand_id
1 'polypeptide(L)'
;RKFTTDTEEIECNHHLVDRAWVCSLELEEISSYTKSIARPEGWQFVIDLQNRTGTGYVYSSKYIDDDESLNRFKSWNCNRKMITEPRLIKWKPNILKNPWSDNVVTIGLGQGFIDPLESNGLYLIVFSITMLVKCILKDSSPEAYNRTVRRVQQNNSNYILHHYMLTQRDDTPFWKHYKNLEAPKNVWKNFYDNPNQYTSLYPDAIWAQLGLYFDIPKP
;
A
#
# COMPACT_ATOMS: atom_id res chain seq x y z
N ARG A 1 -3.57 13.14 -14.82
CA ARG A 1 -2.71 14.36 -14.68
C ARG A 1 -2.74 15.27 -15.92
N LYS A 2 -3.89 15.39 -16.60
CA LYS A 2 -4.03 16.23 -17.81
C LYS A 2 -4.09 17.74 -17.52
N PHE A 3 -4.32 18.11 -16.26
CA PHE A 3 -4.64 19.48 -15.87
C PHE A 3 -3.61 20.12 -14.95
N THR A 4 -2.56 19.41 -14.54
CA THR A 4 -1.45 19.95 -13.75
C THR A 4 -0.20 20.09 -14.60
N THR A 5 0.56 21.13 -14.38
CA THR A 5 1.87 21.36 -15.01
C THR A 5 2.98 20.59 -14.29
N ASP A 6 2.80 20.31 -12.99
CA ASP A 6 3.76 19.55 -12.21
C ASP A 6 3.38 18.05 -12.20
N THR A 7 4.22 17.26 -12.85
CA THR A 7 4.10 15.79 -12.93
C THR A 7 5.30 15.09 -12.28
N GLU A 8 6.11 15.81 -11.52
CA GLU A 8 7.27 15.23 -10.85
C GLU A 8 6.85 14.17 -9.83
N GLU A 9 7.36 12.97 -9.99
CA GLU A 9 7.06 11.82 -9.15
C GLU A 9 8.26 11.43 -8.30
N ILE A 10 7.98 11.02 -7.06
CA ILE A 10 8.94 10.32 -6.20
C ILE A 10 8.72 8.83 -6.43
N GLU A 11 9.68 8.17 -7.03
CA GLU A 11 9.65 6.73 -7.24
C GLU A 11 9.83 6.00 -5.91
N CYS A 12 8.97 5.02 -5.68
CA CYS A 12 9.01 4.18 -4.47
C CYS A 12 9.74 2.85 -4.78
N ASN A 13 11.02 2.92 -5.09
CA ASN A 13 11.84 1.82 -5.62
C ASN A 13 11.97 0.60 -4.69
N HIS A 14 11.67 0.75 -3.41
CA HIS A 14 11.64 -0.38 -2.46
C HIS A 14 10.35 -1.20 -2.52
N HIS A 15 9.29 -0.68 -3.16
CA HIS A 15 8.04 -1.40 -3.38
C HIS A 15 8.11 -2.14 -4.71
N LEU A 16 8.27 -3.45 -4.63
CA LEU A 16 8.49 -4.29 -5.81
C LEU A 16 7.22 -4.76 -6.49
N VAL A 17 6.08 -4.72 -5.79
CA VAL A 17 4.80 -5.12 -6.37
C VAL A 17 4.25 -4.02 -7.27
N ASP A 18 3.88 -4.41 -8.48
CA ASP A 18 3.47 -3.49 -9.54
C ASP A 18 2.26 -4.01 -10.34
N ARG A 19 1.72 -5.16 -9.94
CA ARG A 19 0.62 -5.84 -10.63
C ARG A 19 -0.30 -6.56 -9.68
N ALA A 20 -1.57 -6.69 -10.10
CA ALA A 20 -2.52 -7.57 -9.40
C ALA A 20 -3.48 -8.24 -10.38
N TRP A 21 -3.69 -9.54 -10.22
CA TRP A 21 -4.87 -10.23 -10.72
C TRP A 21 -5.98 -10.12 -9.69
N VAL A 22 -7.16 -9.70 -10.12
CA VAL A 22 -8.32 -9.54 -9.24
C VAL A 22 -9.56 -10.19 -9.82
N CYS A 23 -10.35 -10.87 -9.00
CA CYS A 23 -11.65 -11.40 -9.38
C CYS A 23 -12.61 -11.45 -8.19
N SER A 24 -13.86 -11.80 -8.48
CA SER A 24 -14.86 -12.14 -7.47
C SER A 24 -15.11 -13.65 -7.47
N LEU A 25 -15.20 -14.23 -6.28
CA LEU A 25 -15.58 -15.61 -6.05
C LEU A 25 -16.99 -15.67 -5.46
N GLU A 26 -17.68 -16.80 -5.66
CA GLU A 26 -18.91 -17.10 -4.97
C GLU A 26 -18.66 -17.08 -3.45
N LEU A 27 -19.58 -16.47 -2.72
CA LEU A 27 -19.51 -16.41 -1.26
C LEU A 27 -19.88 -17.78 -0.69
N GLU A 28 -19.02 -18.34 0.16
CA GLU A 28 -19.31 -19.57 0.90
C GLU A 28 -19.79 -19.25 2.32
N GLU A 29 -18.92 -18.61 3.09
CA GLU A 29 -19.19 -18.20 4.46
C GLU A 29 -18.58 -16.81 4.69
N ILE A 30 -19.30 -15.95 5.41
CA ILE A 30 -18.81 -14.60 5.71
C ILE A 30 -17.82 -14.66 6.87
N SER A 31 -16.57 -14.33 6.60
CA SER A 31 -15.58 -14.07 7.64
C SER A 31 -15.72 -12.64 8.18
N SER A 32 -15.55 -12.47 9.48
CA SER A 32 -15.53 -11.15 10.13
C SER A 32 -14.22 -10.37 9.93
N TYR A 33 -13.24 -10.95 9.23
CA TYR A 33 -11.93 -10.35 8.98
C TYR A 33 -11.48 -10.55 7.54
N THR A 34 -10.64 -9.64 7.07
CA THR A 34 -9.92 -9.78 5.79
C THR A 34 -8.70 -10.66 5.98
N LYS A 35 -8.30 -11.39 4.91
CA LYS A 35 -7.10 -12.21 4.93
C LYS A 35 -6.07 -11.62 3.98
N SER A 36 -4.83 -11.47 4.46
CA SER A 36 -3.65 -11.19 3.65
C SER A 36 -2.71 -12.38 3.73
N ILE A 37 -2.51 -13.07 2.61
CA ILE A 37 -1.79 -14.32 2.53
C ILE A 37 -0.50 -14.09 1.77
N ALA A 38 0.66 -14.28 2.40
CA ALA A 38 1.95 -14.18 1.74
C ALA A 38 2.10 -15.27 0.67
N ARG A 39 2.36 -14.86 -0.57
CA ARG A 39 2.58 -15.72 -1.75
C ARG A 39 4.04 -15.63 -2.20
N PRO A 40 4.54 -16.53 -3.06
CA PRO A 40 5.96 -16.56 -3.41
C PRO A 40 6.53 -15.25 -3.95
N GLU A 41 5.79 -14.50 -4.77
CA GLU A 41 6.25 -13.25 -5.39
C GLU A 41 5.40 -12.03 -5.00
N GLY A 42 4.70 -12.10 -3.84
CA GLY A 42 3.82 -11.05 -3.36
C GLY A 42 2.86 -11.54 -2.30
N TRP A 43 1.58 -11.15 -2.40
CA TRP A 43 0.56 -11.52 -1.44
C TRP A 43 -0.84 -11.58 -2.08
N GLN A 44 -1.74 -12.31 -1.45
CA GLN A 44 -3.13 -12.43 -1.89
C GLN A 44 -4.06 -11.87 -0.81
N PHE A 45 -4.99 -11.03 -1.20
CA PHE A 45 -6.10 -10.64 -0.33
C PHE A 45 -7.33 -11.52 -0.57
N VAL A 46 -8.09 -11.77 0.51
CA VAL A 46 -9.41 -12.40 0.47
C VAL A 46 -10.33 -11.62 1.39
N ILE A 47 -11.40 -11.06 0.82
CA ILE A 47 -12.31 -10.13 1.50
C ILE A 47 -13.74 -10.59 1.24
N ASP A 48 -14.40 -11.10 2.27
CA ASP A 48 -15.79 -11.51 2.18
C ASP A 48 -16.69 -10.28 2.31
N LEU A 49 -17.58 -10.12 1.33
CA LEU A 49 -18.57 -9.07 1.25
C LEU A 49 -19.96 -9.70 1.42
N GLN A 50 -21.01 -8.89 1.40
CA GLN A 50 -22.38 -9.38 1.62
C GLN A 50 -22.86 -10.41 0.61
N ASN A 51 -22.36 -10.38 -0.64
CA ASN A 51 -22.85 -11.19 -1.75
C ASN A 51 -21.75 -11.88 -2.58
N ARG A 52 -20.49 -11.71 -2.23
CA ARG A 52 -19.35 -12.30 -2.93
C ARG A 52 -18.10 -12.22 -2.07
N THR A 53 -17.08 -12.96 -2.44
CA THR A 53 -15.72 -12.75 -1.93
C THR A 53 -14.88 -12.04 -3.00
N GLY A 54 -14.33 -10.88 -2.65
CA GLY A 54 -13.29 -10.22 -3.45
C GLY A 54 -11.94 -10.86 -3.17
N THR A 55 -11.18 -11.20 -4.20
CA THR A 55 -9.82 -11.73 -4.05
C THR A 55 -8.89 -11.18 -5.13
N GLY A 56 -7.61 -11.07 -4.80
CA GLY A 56 -6.59 -10.71 -5.77
C GLY A 56 -5.20 -11.09 -5.34
N TYR A 57 -4.37 -11.41 -6.32
CA TYR A 57 -2.95 -11.69 -6.17
C TYR A 57 -2.14 -10.47 -6.60
N VAL A 58 -1.57 -9.77 -5.62
CA VAL A 58 -0.65 -8.64 -5.77
C VAL A 58 0.75 -9.20 -5.88
N TYR A 59 1.47 -8.91 -6.97
CA TYR A 59 2.77 -9.52 -7.24
C TYR A 59 3.75 -8.56 -7.93
N SER A 60 5.00 -8.98 -7.97
CA SER A 60 6.07 -8.26 -8.66
C SER A 60 6.36 -8.87 -10.02
N SER A 61 6.20 -8.08 -11.09
CA SER A 61 6.54 -8.49 -12.45
C SER A 61 8.05 -8.73 -12.65
N LYS A 62 8.88 -8.34 -11.70
CA LYS A 62 10.31 -8.65 -11.69
C LYS A 62 10.60 -10.13 -11.43
N TYR A 63 9.71 -10.84 -10.74
CA TYR A 63 9.95 -12.20 -10.26
C TYR A 63 9.04 -13.25 -10.89
N ILE A 64 7.96 -12.84 -11.53
CA ILE A 64 7.00 -13.71 -12.20
C ILE A 64 6.31 -12.96 -13.34
N ASP A 65 6.07 -13.62 -14.47
CA ASP A 65 5.31 -13.05 -15.57
C ASP A 65 3.79 -13.09 -15.34
N ASP A 66 3.04 -12.38 -16.21
CA ASP A 66 1.60 -12.24 -16.06
C ASP A 66 0.86 -13.58 -16.25
N ASP A 67 1.31 -14.44 -17.17
CA ASP A 67 0.63 -15.71 -17.49
C ASP A 67 0.82 -16.73 -16.36
N GLU A 68 2.05 -16.92 -15.89
CA GLU A 68 2.33 -17.83 -14.78
C GLU A 68 1.66 -17.34 -13.49
N SER A 69 1.66 -16.03 -13.23
CA SER A 69 0.98 -15.45 -12.07
C SER A 69 -0.54 -15.69 -12.11
N LEU A 70 -1.17 -15.60 -13.30
CA LEU A 70 -2.57 -15.94 -13.50
C LEU A 70 -2.86 -17.42 -13.22
N ASN A 71 -1.99 -18.32 -13.73
CA ASN A 71 -2.13 -19.75 -13.51
C ASN A 71 -2.06 -20.09 -12.02
N ARG A 72 -1.11 -19.54 -11.28
CA ARG A 72 -1.02 -19.71 -9.83
C ARG A 72 -2.23 -19.12 -9.11
N PHE A 73 -2.66 -17.93 -9.48
CA PHE A 73 -3.85 -17.30 -8.89
C PHE A 73 -5.10 -18.17 -9.08
N LYS A 74 -5.31 -18.72 -10.28
CA LYS A 74 -6.40 -19.66 -10.56
C LYS A 74 -6.27 -20.95 -9.74
N SER A 75 -5.07 -21.52 -9.64
CA SER A 75 -4.83 -22.76 -8.90
C SER A 75 -5.12 -22.61 -7.40
N TRP A 76 -4.77 -21.49 -6.79
CA TRP A 76 -5.07 -21.23 -5.36
C TRP A 76 -6.56 -21.01 -5.06
N ASN A 77 -7.35 -20.74 -6.09
CA ASN A 77 -8.79 -20.51 -5.98
C ASN A 77 -9.61 -21.60 -6.71
N CYS A 78 -9.00 -22.73 -7.10
CA CYS A 78 -9.65 -23.76 -7.92
C CYS A 78 -10.85 -24.44 -7.25
N ASN A 79 -10.90 -24.48 -5.91
CA ASN A 79 -12.00 -25.06 -5.14
C ASN A 79 -13.19 -24.11 -4.97
N ARG A 80 -13.10 -22.88 -5.49
CA ARG A 80 -14.15 -21.86 -5.39
C ARG A 80 -14.58 -21.41 -6.77
N LYS A 81 -15.87 -21.19 -6.95
CA LYS A 81 -16.41 -20.74 -8.21
C LYS A 81 -16.08 -19.26 -8.43
N MET A 82 -15.35 -18.95 -9.51
CA MET A 82 -15.15 -17.58 -9.98
C MET A 82 -16.44 -17.07 -10.64
N ILE A 83 -16.96 -15.96 -10.16
CA ILE A 83 -18.16 -15.30 -10.72
C ILE A 83 -17.82 -14.14 -11.65
N THR A 84 -16.54 -13.76 -11.69
CA THR A 84 -16.00 -12.83 -12.70
C THR A 84 -14.67 -13.37 -13.23
N GLU A 85 -14.37 -13.08 -14.50
CA GLU A 85 -13.05 -13.36 -15.06
C GLU A 85 -11.96 -12.54 -14.31
N PRO A 86 -10.78 -13.12 -14.08
CA PRO A 86 -9.66 -12.39 -13.52
C PRO A 86 -9.24 -11.22 -14.42
N ARG A 87 -9.08 -10.05 -13.81
CA ARG A 87 -8.63 -8.83 -14.48
C ARG A 87 -7.25 -8.43 -13.98
N LEU A 88 -6.34 -8.14 -14.91
CA LEU A 88 -5.02 -7.62 -14.60
C LEU A 88 -5.07 -6.11 -14.36
N ILE A 89 -4.49 -5.67 -13.25
CA ILE A 89 -4.25 -4.28 -12.90
C ILE A 89 -2.74 -4.07 -12.87
N LYS A 90 -2.26 -2.97 -13.46
CA LYS A 90 -0.84 -2.59 -13.51
C LYS A 90 -0.67 -1.18 -12.97
N TRP A 91 0.41 -0.96 -12.19
CA TRP A 91 0.78 0.37 -11.70
C TRP A 91 2.29 0.49 -11.56
N LYS A 92 2.76 1.72 -11.37
CA LYS A 92 4.11 2.03 -10.96
C LYS A 92 4.03 2.64 -9.55
N PRO A 93 4.65 2.03 -8.51
CA PRO A 93 4.65 2.62 -7.18
C PRO A 93 5.27 4.01 -7.19
N ASN A 94 4.49 5.03 -6.89
CA ASN A 94 4.95 6.41 -6.86
C ASN A 94 4.13 7.30 -5.93
N ILE A 95 4.69 8.49 -5.63
CA ILE A 95 4.07 9.59 -4.92
C ILE A 95 4.30 10.85 -5.74
N LEU A 96 3.25 11.64 -5.99
CA LEU A 96 3.39 12.93 -6.66
C LEU A 96 4.09 13.93 -5.71
N LYS A 97 5.14 14.59 -6.18
CA LYS A 97 5.94 15.50 -5.37
C LYS A 97 5.14 16.71 -4.93
N ASN A 98 4.40 17.32 -5.86
CA ASN A 98 3.58 18.50 -5.63
C ASN A 98 2.14 18.26 -6.09
N PRO A 99 1.28 17.65 -5.22
CA PRO A 99 -0.11 17.38 -5.56
C PRO A 99 -0.97 18.65 -5.73
N TRP A 100 -0.55 19.81 -5.20
CA TRP A 100 -1.15 21.10 -5.48
C TRP A 100 -0.17 21.93 -6.34
N SER A 101 -0.51 22.19 -7.57
CA SER A 101 0.22 23.04 -8.52
C SER A 101 -0.74 24.03 -9.18
N ASP A 102 -0.40 25.28 -9.17
CA ASP A 102 -1.22 26.37 -9.69
C ASP A 102 -2.64 26.35 -9.08
N ASN A 103 -3.67 26.25 -9.91
CA ASN A 103 -5.07 26.18 -9.50
C ASN A 103 -5.62 24.74 -9.48
N VAL A 104 -4.76 23.70 -9.55
CA VAL A 104 -5.14 22.30 -9.59
C VAL A 104 -4.62 21.55 -8.39
N VAL A 105 -5.50 20.81 -7.70
CA VAL A 105 -5.14 19.88 -6.64
C VAL A 105 -5.47 18.45 -7.08
N THR A 106 -4.46 17.60 -7.08
CA THR A 106 -4.60 16.17 -7.40
C THR A 106 -4.91 15.40 -6.12
N ILE A 107 -5.92 14.53 -6.14
CA ILE A 107 -6.36 13.71 -4.99
C ILE A 107 -6.52 12.25 -5.42
N GLY A 108 -6.42 11.33 -4.48
CA GLY A 108 -6.60 9.89 -4.69
C GLY A 108 -5.48 9.26 -5.52
N LEU A 109 -5.80 8.33 -6.41
CA LEU A 109 -4.81 7.61 -7.23
C LEU A 109 -3.96 8.52 -8.13
N GLY A 110 -4.48 9.72 -8.49
CA GLY A 110 -3.71 10.72 -9.21
C GLY A 110 -2.56 11.30 -8.39
N GLN A 111 -2.68 11.31 -7.06
CA GLN A 111 -1.68 11.82 -6.14
C GLN A 111 -0.53 10.82 -5.89
N GLY A 112 -0.80 9.53 -6.10
CA GLY A 112 0.14 8.43 -5.95
C GLY A 112 -0.57 7.13 -5.59
N PHE A 113 0.10 6.03 -5.88
CA PHE A 113 -0.33 4.70 -5.45
C PHE A 113 0.90 3.82 -5.26
N ILE A 114 0.94 3.09 -4.16
CA ILE A 114 2.08 2.25 -3.79
C ILE A 114 1.67 0.78 -3.84
N ASP A 115 0.71 0.40 -3.02
CA ASP A 115 0.30 -0.98 -2.77
C ASP A 115 -1.10 -0.98 -2.16
N PRO A 116 -1.99 -1.92 -2.51
CA PRO A 116 -3.31 -2.02 -1.88
C PRO A 116 -3.29 -2.55 -0.44
N LEU A 117 -2.14 -2.97 0.08
CA LEU A 117 -2.00 -3.46 1.45
C LEU A 117 -2.50 -2.38 2.43
N GLU A 118 -3.23 -2.81 3.48
CA GLU A 118 -3.87 -1.96 4.48
C GLU A 118 -5.02 -1.06 3.97
N SER A 119 -5.38 -1.16 2.68
CA SER A 119 -6.53 -0.44 2.09
C SER A 119 -6.53 1.08 2.31
N ASN A 120 -5.37 1.70 2.39
CA ASN A 120 -5.17 3.11 2.79
C ASN A 120 -5.71 4.16 1.82
N GLY A 121 -6.13 3.75 0.60
CA GLY A 121 -6.53 4.68 -0.45
C GLY A 121 -7.65 5.63 -0.04
N LEU A 122 -8.71 5.14 0.60
CA LEU A 122 -9.82 5.99 1.06
C LEU A 122 -9.40 6.95 2.18
N TYR A 123 -8.59 6.48 3.11
CA TYR A 123 -8.06 7.34 4.16
C TYR A 123 -7.22 8.49 3.59
N LEU A 124 -6.32 8.20 2.64
CA LEU A 124 -5.49 9.22 1.99
C LEU A 124 -6.33 10.25 1.22
N ILE A 125 -7.44 9.83 0.59
CA ILE A 125 -8.40 10.73 -0.04
C ILE A 125 -9.03 11.67 0.99
N VAL A 126 -9.61 11.14 2.06
CA VAL A 126 -10.25 11.92 3.12
C VAL A 126 -9.26 12.86 3.80
N PHE A 127 -8.04 12.37 4.08
CA PHE A 127 -6.97 13.20 4.64
C PHE A 127 -6.62 14.36 3.71
N SER A 128 -6.42 14.09 2.42
CA SER A 128 -6.05 15.12 1.44
C SER A 128 -7.14 16.19 1.29
N ILE A 129 -8.42 15.78 1.25
CA ILE A 129 -9.55 16.72 1.21
C ILE A 129 -9.59 17.58 2.49
N THR A 130 -9.47 16.95 3.65
CA THR A 130 -9.48 17.64 4.94
C THR A 130 -8.34 18.67 5.03
N MET A 131 -7.15 18.30 4.59
CA MET A 131 -6.00 19.20 4.56
C MET A 131 -6.19 20.34 3.56
N LEU A 132 -6.76 20.08 2.38
CA LEU A 132 -7.06 21.09 1.38
C LEU A 132 -8.03 22.13 1.97
N VAL A 133 -9.14 21.68 2.55
CA VAL A 133 -10.12 22.58 3.20
C VAL A 133 -9.46 23.44 4.29
N LYS A 134 -8.63 22.83 5.15
CA LYS A 134 -7.89 23.57 6.20
C LYS A 134 -6.94 24.60 5.61
N CYS A 135 -6.23 24.27 4.52
CA CYS A 135 -5.32 25.22 3.87
C CYS A 135 -6.08 26.39 3.24
N ILE A 136 -7.21 26.15 2.57
CA ILE A 136 -8.05 27.20 1.98
C ILE A 136 -8.61 28.12 3.08
N LEU A 137 -9.18 27.55 4.16
CA LEU A 137 -9.78 28.34 5.24
C LEU A 137 -8.76 29.17 6.04
N LYS A 138 -7.49 28.75 6.05
CA LYS A 138 -6.40 29.46 6.76
C LYS A 138 -5.50 30.27 5.85
N ASP A 139 -5.85 30.39 4.58
CA ASP A 139 -5.01 31.05 3.55
C ASP A 139 -3.57 30.53 3.55
N SER A 140 -3.41 29.20 3.70
CA SER A 140 -2.10 28.56 3.73
C SER A 140 -1.59 28.31 2.32
N SER A 141 -0.27 28.33 2.13
CA SER A 141 0.33 28.15 0.81
C SER A 141 0.18 26.72 0.28
N PRO A 142 0.17 26.52 -1.06
CA PRO A 142 0.25 25.22 -1.69
C PRO A 142 1.43 24.38 -1.20
N GLU A 143 2.57 24.98 -0.90
CA GLU A 143 3.76 24.29 -0.40
C GLU A 143 3.52 23.65 0.98
N ALA A 144 2.74 24.30 1.85
CA ALA A 144 2.37 23.74 3.15
C ALA A 144 1.50 22.51 3.00
N TYR A 145 0.53 22.54 2.09
CA TYR A 145 -0.27 21.39 1.71
C TYR A 145 0.60 20.25 1.14
N ASN A 146 1.40 20.56 0.11
CA ASN A 146 2.25 19.59 -0.58
C ASN A 146 3.20 18.88 0.39
N ARG A 147 3.86 19.63 1.26
CA ARG A 147 4.76 19.07 2.28
C ARG A 147 4.03 18.13 3.23
N THR A 148 2.83 18.51 3.69
CA THR A 148 2.05 17.71 4.63
C THR A 148 1.55 16.41 4.01
N VAL A 149 0.94 16.50 2.83
CA VAL A 149 0.41 15.33 2.11
C VAL A 149 1.53 14.37 1.72
N ARG A 150 2.62 14.88 1.18
CA ARG A 150 3.79 14.06 0.84
C ARG A 150 4.35 13.32 2.05
N ARG A 151 4.49 13.98 3.21
CA ARG A 151 4.95 13.35 4.44
C ARG A 151 4.05 12.18 4.85
N VAL A 152 2.73 12.37 4.78
CA VAL A 152 1.76 11.31 5.12
C VAL A 152 1.86 10.14 4.15
N GLN A 153 2.01 10.41 2.86
CA GLN A 153 2.19 9.34 1.87
C GLN A 153 3.52 8.59 2.03
N GLN A 154 4.61 9.29 2.37
CA GLN A 154 5.88 8.65 2.68
C GLN A 154 5.80 7.78 3.94
N ASN A 155 5.11 8.24 4.99
CA ASN A 155 4.86 7.43 6.19
C ASN A 155 4.03 6.19 5.87
N ASN A 156 3.00 6.32 5.03
CA ASN A 156 2.23 5.19 4.53
C ASN A 156 3.11 4.20 3.75
N SER A 157 3.96 4.70 2.86
CA SER A 157 4.94 3.89 2.14
C SER A 157 5.84 3.09 3.08
N ASN A 158 6.40 3.74 4.09
CA ASN A 158 7.25 3.08 5.08
C ASN A 158 6.47 2.02 5.89
N TYR A 159 5.25 2.33 6.29
CA TYR A 159 4.40 1.38 7.02
C TYR A 159 4.11 0.11 6.20
N ILE A 160 3.74 0.26 4.93
CA ILE A 160 3.53 -0.86 4.02
C ILE A 160 4.83 -1.67 3.85
N LEU A 161 5.96 -0.99 3.65
CA LEU A 161 7.26 -1.65 3.47
C LEU A 161 7.64 -2.53 4.65
N HIS A 162 7.31 -2.11 5.87
CA HIS A 162 7.56 -2.89 7.08
C HIS A 162 6.84 -4.24 7.09
N HIS A 163 5.62 -4.33 6.54
CA HIS A 163 4.92 -5.62 6.42
C HIS A 163 5.73 -6.63 5.61
N TYR A 164 6.38 -6.19 4.54
CA TYR A 164 7.23 -7.07 3.72
C TYR A 164 8.52 -7.47 4.42
N MET A 165 9.14 -6.55 5.13
CA MET A 165 10.45 -6.77 5.74
C MET A 165 10.40 -7.57 7.04
N LEU A 166 9.32 -7.43 7.80
CA LEU A 166 9.13 -8.09 9.08
C LEU A 166 8.60 -9.51 8.93
N THR A 167 8.14 -9.89 7.72
CA THR A 167 7.72 -11.28 7.48
C THR A 167 8.84 -12.27 7.78
N GLN A 168 8.47 -13.45 8.27
CA GLN A 168 9.41 -14.56 8.54
C GLN A 168 9.83 -15.28 7.24
N ARG A 169 9.21 -14.99 6.09
CA ARG A 169 9.52 -15.65 4.83
C ARG A 169 10.86 -15.20 4.26
N ASP A 170 11.65 -16.18 3.82
CA ASP A 170 12.92 -16.03 3.11
C ASP A 170 13.12 -17.11 2.03
N ASP A 171 12.04 -17.81 1.69
CA ASP A 171 12.04 -18.99 0.83
C ASP A 171 12.11 -18.65 -0.68
N THR A 172 11.87 -17.40 -1.07
CA THR A 172 11.91 -16.97 -2.47
C THR A 172 12.82 -15.76 -2.68
N PRO A 173 13.28 -15.50 -3.93
CA PRO A 173 14.07 -14.31 -4.24
C PRO A 173 13.35 -12.99 -3.89
N PHE A 174 12.03 -12.94 -4.04
CA PHE A 174 11.19 -11.81 -3.65
C PHE A 174 11.28 -11.51 -2.15
N TRP A 175 11.07 -12.51 -1.29
CA TRP A 175 11.13 -12.34 0.16
C TRP A 175 12.55 -12.13 0.67
N LYS A 176 13.56 -12.79 0.08
CA LYS A 176 14.96 -12.56 0.38
C LYS A 176 15.40 -11.13 0.11
N HIS A 177 14.84 -10.49 -0.96
CA HIS A 177 15.12 -9.09 -1.22
C HIS A 177 14.72 -8.21 -0.03
N TYR A 178 13.51 -8.38 0.50
CA TYR A 178 13.03 -7.59 1.64
C TYR A 178 13.78 -7.88 2.94
N LYS A 179 14.18 -9.13 3.16
CA LYS A 179 15.02 -9.50 4.33
C LYS A 179 16.37 -8.79 4.35
N ASN A 180 16.94 -8.55 3.19
CA ASN A 180 18.26 -7.94 3.03
C ASN A 180 18.20 -6.40 2.92
N LEU A 181 17.01 -5.81 2.97
CA LEU A 181 16.85 -4.37 2.85
C LEU A 181 17.30 -3.68 4.16
N GLU A 182 18.28 -2.78 4.07
CA GLU A 182 18.82 -2.09 5.26
C GLU A 182 17.98 -0.85 5.66
N ALA A 183 17.27 -0.23 4.71
CA ALA A 183 16.62 1.05 4.88
C ALA A 183 15.68 1.19 6.11
N PRO A 184 14.92 0.18 6.51
CA PRO A 184 13.97 0.29 7.61
C PRO A 184 14.50 0.08 9.02
N LYS A 185 15.69 -0.44 9.21
CA LYS A 185 16.30 -0.52 10.55
C LYS A 185 16.38 0.87 11.19
N ASN A 186 16.63 1.90 10.38
CA ASN A 186 16.65 3.29 10.81
C ASN A 186 15.25 3.87 11.05
N VAL A 187 14.21 3.37 10.37
CA VAL A 187 12.84 3.88 10.54
C VAL A 187 12.28 3.47 11.92
N TRP A 188 12.52 2.23 12.35
CA TRP A 188 12.13 1.78 13.70
C TRP A 188 12.84 2.58 14.78
N LYS A 189 14.15 2.77 14.64
CA LYS A 189 14.92 3.59 15.58
C LYS A 189 14.36 5.02 15.63
N ASN A 190 14.12 5.64 14.48
CA ASN A 190 13.55 6.98 14.41
C ASN A 190 12.13 7.04 14.98
N PHE A 191 11.33 5.98 14.85
CA PHE A 191 9.99 5.89 15.42
C PHE A 191 10.05 5.89 16.96
N TYR A 192 10.93 5.07 17.56
CA TYR A 192 11.08 5.02 19.03
C TYR A 192 11.75 6.28 19.59
N ASP A 193 12.70 6.86 18.86
CA ASP A 193 13.41 8.07 19.30
C ASP A 193 12.56 9.34 19.11
N ASN A 194 11.65 9.35 18.15
CA ASN A 194 10.80 10.51 17.77
C ASN A 194 9.37 10.10 17.39
N PRO A 195 8.57 9.57 18.31
CA PRO A 195 7.22 9.06 18.02
C PRO A 195 6.32 10.13 17.42
N ASN A 196 6.49 11.40 17.78
CA ASN A 196 5.70 12.53 17.28
C ASN A 196 5.92 12.87 15.81
N GLN A 197 6.96 12.36 15.15
CA GLN A 197 7.19 12.58 13.72
C GLN A 197 6.33 11.68 12.83
N TYR A 198 5.81 10.58 13.37
CA TYR A 198 5.07 9.56 12.64
C TYR A 198 3.55 9.64 12.85
N THR A 199 3.06 10.63 13.57
CA THR A 199 1.73 10.72 14.17
C THR A 199 0.59 11.04 13.22
N SER A 200 0.69 10.92 11.91
CA SER A 200 -0.40 11.42 11.09
C SER A 200 -1.33 10.36 10.48
N LEU A 201 -0.86 9.18 10.18
CA LEU A 201 -1.68 8.14 9.55
C LEU A 201 -2.00 7.01 10.52
N TYR A 202 -0.98 6.53 11.19
CA TYR A 202 -1.10 5.42 12.12
C TYR A 202 -0.74 5.90 13.52
N PRO A 203 -1.68 5.82 14.49
CA PRO A 203 -1.38 6.05 15.90
C PRO A 203 -0.21 5.19 16.36
N ASP A 204 0.54 5.67 17.34
CA ASP A 204 1.66 4.93 17.95
C ASP A 204 1.28 3.51 18.35
N ALA A 205 0.02 3.31 18.79
CA ALA A 205 -0.52 2.00 19.12
C ALA A 205 -0.52 1.02 17.93
N ILE A 206 -0.76 1.47 16.71
CA ILE A 206 -0.74 0.60 15.51
C ILE A 206 0.70 0.21 15.15
N TRP A 207 1.64 1.12 15.25
CA TRP A 207 3.06 0.82 15.07
C TRP A 207 3.58 -0.15 16.14
N ALA A 208 3.17 0.07 17.41
CA ALA A 208 3.50 -0.83 18.51
C ALA A 208 2.88 -2.22 18.31
N GLN A 209 1.64 -2.29 17.82
CA GLN A 209 0.97 -3.54 17.51
C GLN A 209 1.66 -4.30 16.37
N LEU A 210 2.12 -3.61 15.32
CA LEU A 210 2.90 -4.21 14.25
C LEU A 210 4.21 -4.78 14.81
N GLY A 211 4.91 -4.03 15.69
CA GLY A 211 6.11 -4.49 16.36
C GLY A 211 5.87 -5.73 17.24
N LEU A 212 4.78 -5.78 17.98
CA LEU A 212 4.39 -6.92 18.81
C LEU A 212 4.02 -8.14 17.94
N TYR A 213 3.29 -7.93 16.86
CA TYR A 213 2.86 -9.00 15.97
C TYR A 213 4.05 -9.73 15.32
N PHE A 214 5.10 -9.01 14.97
CA PHE A 214 6.31 -9.56 14.38
C PHE A 214 7.43 -9.86 15.38
N ASP A 215 7.13 -9.79 16.68
CA ASP A 215 8.08 -10.07 17.77
C ASP A 215 9.39 -9.26 17.66
N ILE A 216 9.25 -7.97 17.35
CA ILE A 216 10.40 -7.08 17.20
C ILE A 216 10.84 -6.64 18.59
N PRO A 217 12.12 -6.87 18.98
CA PRO A 217 12.64 -6.39 20.24
C PRO A 217 12.52 -4.87 20.32
N LYS A 218 12.04 -4.36 21.43
CA LYS A 218 12.17 -2.92 21.72
C LYS A 218 13.67 -2.59 21.77
N PRO A 219 14.09 -1.47 21.17
CA PRO A 219 15.48 -1.04 21.22
C PRO A 219 15.94 -0.77 22.65
#